data_052939453519af3d5ec16d66a244b25a
#
_entry.id   052939453519af3d5ec16d66a244b25a
#
_cell.length_a   1.000
_cell.length_b   1.000
_cell.length_c   1.000
_cell.angle_alpha   90.00
_cell.angle_beta   90.00
_cell.angle_gamma   90.00
#
_symmetry.space_group_name_H-M   'P 1'
#
loop_
_entity.id
_entity.type
_entity.pdbx_description
1 polymer ?
#
loop_
_entity_poly.entity_id
_entity_poly.type
_entity_poly.pdbx_seq_one_letter_code
_entity_poly.pdbx_strand_id
1 'polypeptide(L)'
;MAELAVAEGWCPFAIHKPVPSHKYWQGNKGRDAVVMHVSQGTMNSMVGWFLGGSEATAHFGIGPDGALFQFVSVHDSAFGNGASFRNGRWFDPAGHQVKPAWAGLRAGQNPNWYTISVEHAGFFTDAWTEAMDATNTRLLIWLAEQFATLAPYAPGKTLIGHCD
;
A
#
# COMPACT_ATOMS: atom_id res chain seq x y z
N MET A 1 -11.13 28.50 -14.16
CA MET A 1 -11.01 27.92 -12.81
C MET A 1 -9.59 27.44 -12.67
N ALA A 2 -8.84 27.91 -11.68
CA ALA A 2 -7.48 27.43 -11.46
C ALA A 2 -7.57 25.96 -11.00
N GLU A 3 -6.98 25.05 -11.76
CA GLU A 3 -6.77 23.67 -11.35
C GLU A 3 -5.87 23.72 -10.11
N LEU A 4 -6.39 23.30 -8.96
CA LEU A 4 -5.57 23.21 -7.75
C LEU A 4 -4.45 22.22 -8.06
N ALA A 5 -3.23 22.71 -8.09
CA ALA A 5 -2.06 21.84 -8.27
C ALA A 5 -2.09 20.75 -7.19
N VAL A 6 -2.19 19.49 -7.62
CA VAL A 6 -2.12 18.35 -6.70
C VAL A 6 -0.73 18.34 -6.08
N ALA A 7 -0.65 18.21 -4.76
CA ALA A 7 0.62 18.16 -4.06
C ALA A 7 1.45 16.96 -4.56
N GLU A 8 2.76 17.13 -4.61
CA GLU A 8 3.68 16.07 -5.06
C GLU A 8 3.48 14.79 -4.25
N GLY A 9 3.43 13.65 -4.96
CA GLY A 9 3.19 12.34 -4.33
C GLY A 9 1.71 12.02 -4.04
N TRP A 10 0.78 12.88 -4.46
CA TRP A 10 -0.65 12.63 -4.36
C TRP A 10 -1.25 12.33 -5.73
N CYS A 11 -1.99 11.23 -5.82
CA CYS A 11 -2.62 10.78 -7.05
C CYS A 11 -3.78 11.72 -7.45
N PRO A 12 -3.77 12.32 -8.65
CA PRO A 12 -4.74 13.35 -9.03
C PRO A 12 -6.18 12.85 -9.20
N PHE A 13 -6.38 11.55 -9.30
CA PHE A 13 -7.70 10.95 -9.43
C PHE A 13 -8.14 10.15 -8.18
N ALA A 14 -7.39 10.26 -7.08
CA ALA A 14 -7.78 9.67 -5.80
C ALA A 14 -8.55 10.68 -4.93
N ILE A 15 -9.42 10.17 -4.08
CA ILE A 15 -10.04 10.92 -2.99
C ILE A 15 -9.01 10.99 -1.85
N HIS A 16 -8.49 12.18 -1.58
CA HIS A 16 -7.46 12.35 -0.55
C HIS A 16 -8.07 12.34 0.85
N LYS A 17 -7.58 11.45 1.70
CA LYS A 17 -7.94 11.27 3.11
C LYS A 17 -6.67 11.16 3.96
N PRO A 18 -5.85 12.23 4.05
CA PRO A 18 -4.57 12.15 4.73
C PRO A 18 -4.72 11.73 6.18
N VAL A 19 -3.91 10.76 6.59
CA VAL A 19 -3.83 10.32 7.98
C VAL A 19 -2.96 11.28 8.81
N PRO A 20 -3.12 11.32 10.15
CA PRO A 20 -2.25 12.11 11.02
C PRO A 20 -0.77 11.74 10.85
N SER A 21 0.13 12.72 11.02
CA SER A 21 1.57 12.58 10.74
C SER A 21 2.30 11.53 11.60
N HIS A 22 1.74 11.11 12.72
CA HIS A 22 2.30 10.05 13.55
C HIS A 22 2.01 8.63 13.01
N LYS A 23 1.22 8.50 11.92
CA LYS A 23 0.78 7.22 11.34
C LYS A 23 1.54 6.83 10.07
N TYR A 24 2.62 7.50 9.75
CA TYR A 24 3.54 7.19 8.68
C TYR A 24 4.92 7.79 8.97
N TRP A 25 5.96 7.33 8.31
CA TRP A 25 7.25 7.99 8.34
C TRP A 25 7.41 8.91 7.13
N GLN A 26 7.97 10.09 7.37
CA GLN A 26 8.34 11.00 6.29
C GLN A 26 9.49 10.41 5.47
N GLY A 27 9.36 10.51 4.15
CA GLY A 27 10.32 9.98 3.21
C GLY A 27 10.22 8.46 3.02
N ASN A 28 11.04 7.96 2.09
CA ASN A 28 11.14 6.56 1.74
C ASN A 28 12.59 6.20 1.40
N LYS A 29 12.87 4.90 1.20
CA LYS A 29 14.19 4.38 0.81
C LYS A 29 14.16 3.69 -0.56
N GLY A 30 13.33 4.20 -1.46
CA GLY A 30 13.05 3.65 -2.77
C GLY A 30 11.65 3.07 -2.87
N ARG A 31 11.28 2.57 -4.07
CA ARG A 31 10.02 1.90 -4.34
C ARG A 31 10.32 0.66 -5.16
N ASP A 32 10.46 -0.47 -4.46
CA ASP A 32 10.89 -1.74 -5.07
C ASP A 32 9.68 -2.58 -5.50
N ALA A 33 8.54 -2.45 -4.80
CA ALA A 33 7.32 -3.18 -5.12
C ALA A 33 6.05 -2.45 -4.67
N VAL A 34 4.94 -2.81 -5.30
CA VAL A 34 3.59 -2.56 -4.80
C VAL A 34 3.10 -3.81 -4.08
N VAL A 35 2.67 -3.65 -2.84
CA VAL A 35 2.10 -4.73 -2.00
C VAL A 35 0.59 -4.63 -2.02
N MET A 36 -0.06 -5.71 -2.49
CA MET A 36 -1.50 -5.82 -2.61
C MET A 36 -2.05 -6.50 -1.36
N HIS A 37 -2.99 -5.84 -0.70
CA HIS A 37 -3.65 -6.33 0.51
C HIS A 37 -5.14 -6.48 0.30
N VAL A 38 -5.79 -7.32 1.12
CA VAL A 38 -7.25 -7.37 1.27
C VAL A 38 -7.57 -6.95 2.70
N SER A 39 -8.37 -5.90 2.84
CA SER A 39 -8.61 -5.22 4.12
C SER A 39 -9.44 -6.03 5.13
N GLN A 40 -10.02 -7.15 4.70
CA GLN A 40 -10.95 -7.97 5.49
C GLN A 40 -12.13 -7.16 6.03
N GLY A 41 -12.65 -6.23 5.22
CA GLY A 41 -13.74 -5.34 5.61
C GLY A 41 -14.22 -4.43 4.49
N THR A 42 -15.18 -3.58 4.81
CA THR A 42 -15.73 -2.59 3.86
C THR A 42 -14.79 -1.40 3.71
N MET A 43 -14.97 -0.62 2.62
CA MET A 43 -14.24 0.64 2.41
C MET A 43 -14.42 1.59 3.61
N ASN A 44 -15.64 1.72 4.13
CA ASN A 44 -15.90 2.60 5.28
C ASN A 44 -15.18 2.13 6.55
N SER A 45 -15.10 0.82 6.79
CA SER A 45 -14.35 0.28 7.93
C SER A 45 -12.85 0.50 7.77
N MET A 46 -12.29 0.34 6.56
CA MET A 46 -10.88 0.63 6.26
C MET A 46 -10.56 2.11 6.49
N VAL A 47 -11.37 3.02 5.95
CA VAL A 47 -11.21 4.47 6.17
C VAL A 47 -11.27 4.81 7.67
N GLY A 48 -12.27 4.28 8.38
CA GLY A 48 -12.40 4.46 9.83
C GLY A 48 -11.21 3.93 10.61
N TRP A 49 -10.65 2.79 10.21
CA TRP A 49 -9.47 2.19 10.82
C TRP A 49 -8.23 3.06 10.64
N PHE A 50 -7.96 3.53 9.40
CA PHE A 50 -6.78 4.33 9.11
C PHE A 50 -6.86 5.75 9.70
N LEU A 51 -8.03 6.38 9.69
CA LEU A 51 -8.20 7.72 10.30
C LEU A 51 -8.39 7.65 11.82
N GLY A 52 -8.76 6.50 12.39
CA GLY A 52 -9.02 6.29 13.79
C GLY A 52 -7.77 5.98 14.62
N GLY A 53 -7.97 5.22 15.72
CA GLY A 53 -6.93 4.92 16.72
C GLY A 53 -5.94 3.83 16.36
N SER A 54 -6.05 3.14 15.20
CA SER A 54 -5.09 2.11 14.80
C SER A 54 -3.73 2.73 14.44
N GLU A 55 -2.66 1.98 14.55
CA GLU A 55 -1.33 2.38 14.05
C GLU A 55 -1.14 2.02 12.56
N ALA A 56 -1.90 1.04 12.04
CA ALA A 56 -1.79 0.60 10.65
C ALA A 56 -2.33 1.65 9.68
N THR A 57 -1.67 1.76 8.53
CA THR A 57 -2.08 2.60 7.39
C THR A 57 -1.65 1.96 6.08
N ALA A 58 -2.22 2.43 4.96
CA ALA A 58 -1.73 2.13 3.62
C ALA A 58 -1.58 3.42 2.82
N HIS A 59 -0.92 3.37 1.67
CA HIS A 59 -0.90 4.51 0.76
C HIS A 59 -2.26 4.69 0.10
N PHE A 60 -2.88 3.58 -0.34
CA PHE A 60 -4.14 3.59 -1.06
C PHE A 60 -5.13 2.58 -0.52
N GLY A 61 -6.41 2.85 -0.78
CA GLY A 61 -7.51 1.92 -0.62
C GLY A 61 -8.43 1.95 -1.84
N ILE A 62 -8.84 0.78 -2.36
CA ILE A 62 -9.72 0.64 -3.50
C ILE A 62 -11.00 -0.06 -3.08
N GLY A 63 -12.14 0.55 -3.35
CA GLY A 63 -13.47 -0.01 -3.10
C GLY A 63 -13.97 -0.92 -4.23
N PRO A 64 -14.97 -1.78 -3.94
CA PRO A 64 -15.57 -2.63 -4.97
C PRO A 64 -16.32 -1.84 -6.06
N ASP A 65 -16.67 -0.59 -5.79
CA ASP A 65 -17.23 0.37 -6.76
C ASP A 65 -16.17 1.10 -7.59
N GLY A 66 -14.88 0.79 -7.38
CA GLY A 66 -13.75 1.45 -8.02
C GLY A 66 -13.34 2.77 -7.38
N ALA A 67 -13.94 3.18 -6.25
CA ALA A 67 -13.51 4.38 -5.54
C ALA A 67 -12.08 4.20 -5.04
N LEU A 68 -11.20 5.16 -5.39
CA LEU A 68 -9.80 5.18 -4.95
C LEU A 68 -9.62 6.23 -3.87
N PHE A 69 -9.11 5.82 -2.72
CA PHE A 69 -8.71 6.71 -1.64
C PHE A 69 -7.19 6.71 -1.51
N GLN A 70 -6.61 7.87 -1.17
CA GLN A 70 -5.20 7.98 -0.80
C GLN A 70 -5.07 8.55 0.61
N PHE A 71 -4.28 7.85 1.44
CA PHE A 71 -4.11 8.14 2.86
C PHE A 71 -2.73 8.70 3.20
N VAL A 72 -1.69 8.27 2.46
CA VAL A 72 -0.30 8.66 2.65
C VAL A 72 0.29 9.03 1.29
N SER A 73 1.12 10.08 1.23
CA SER A 73 1.87 10.44 0.03
C SER A 73 2.77 9.28 -0.41
N VAL A 74 2.90 9.03 -1.72
CA VAL A 74 3.82 7.99 -2.22
C VAL A 74 5.29 8.32 -1.99
N HIS A 75 5.62 9.53 -1.55
CA HIS A 75 6.97 9.91 -1.12
C HIS A 75 7.24 9.59 0.35
N ASP A 76 6.22 9.24 1.12
CA ASP A 76 6.31 8.85 2.53
C ASP A 76 6.14 7.32 2.69
N SER A 77 6.28 6.81 3.91
CA SER A 77 6.25 5.36 4.19
C SER A 77 5.04 5.02 5.07
N ALA A 78 4.00 4.45 4.48
CA ALA A 78 2.82 3.97 5.19
C ALA A 78 3.13 2.72 6.05
N PHE A 79 2.37 2.50 7.12
CA PHE A 79 2.53 1.34 8.02
C PHE A 79 1.65 0.16 7.58
N GLY A 80 1.81 -0.28 6.32
CA GLY A 80 1.01 -1.33 5.70
C GLY A 80 1.57 -2.75 5.85
N ASN A 81 2.90 -2.87 6.02
CA ASN A 81 3.56 -4.18 6.08
C ASN A 81 4.11 -4.41 7.48
N GLY A 82 3.44 -5.23 8.26
CA GLY A 82 3.80 -5.49 9.65
C GLY A 82 5.01 -6.41 9.87
N ALA A 83 5.76 -6.78 8.81
CA ALA A 83 6.90 -7.68 8.93
C ALA A 83 8.07 -7.04 9.66
N SER A 84 8.72 -7.78 10.54
CA SER A 84 9.92 -7.39 11.28
C SER A 84 11.05 -8.40 11.14
N PHE A 85 12.30 -7.92 11.09
CA PHE A 85 13.48 -8.78 11.01
C PHE A 85 14.27 -8.71 12.32
N ARG A 86 14.48 -9.85 12.99
CA ARG A 86 15.20 -9.98 14.26
C ARG A 86 15.96 -11.31 14.29
N ASN A 87 17.16 -11.27 14.80
CA ASN A 87 18.03 -12.48 14.98
C ASN A 87 18.13 -13.31 13.69
N GLY A 88 18.27 -12.65 12.52
CA GLY A 88 18.41 -13.34 11.25
C GLY A 88 17.11 -13.93 10.67
N ARG A 89 15.95 -13.60 11.21
CA ARG A 89 14.65 -14.19 10.84
C ARG A 89 13.57 -13.13 10.70
N TRP A 90 12.57 -13.41 9.87
CA TRP A 90 11.37 -12.59 9.70
C TRP A 90 10.25 -13.05 10.62
N PHE A 91 9.47 -12.08 11.08
CA PHE A 91 8.31 -12.30 11.96
C PHE A 91 7.13 -11.47 11.47
N ASP A 92 5.92 -12.04 11.59
CA ASP A 92 4.65 -11.33 11.38
C ASP A 92 4.34 -10.36 12.55
N PRO A 93 3.27 -9.55 12.45
CA PRO A 93 2.86 -8.65 13.52
C PRO A 93 2.48 -9.36 14.84
N ALA A 94 2.02 -10.60 14.76
CA ALA A 94 1.68 -11.41 15.94
C ALA A 94 2.93 -12.02 16.61
N GLY A 95 4.10 -11.88 15.98
CA GLY A 95 5.37 -12.39 16.51
C GLY A 95 5.68 -13.83 16.12
N HIS A 96 4.94 -14.42 15.18
CA HIS A 96 5.28 -15.73 14.63
C HIS A 96 6.40 -15.60 13.61
N GLN A 97 7.33 -16.57 13.63
CA GLN A 97 8.35 -16.64 12.61
C GLN A 97 7.72 -16.99 11.25
N VAL A 98 8.04 -16.20 10.22
CA VAL A 98 7.58 -16.41 8.85
C VAL A 98 8.78 -16.57 7.91
N LYS A 99 8.52 -17.17 6.75
CA LYS A 99 9.50 -17.26 5.65
C LYS A 99 8.88 -16.60 4.42
N PRO A 100 9.05 -15.29 4.26
CA PRO A 100 8.51 -14.58 3.11
C PRO A 100 9.08 -15.14 1.80
N ALA A 101 8.26 -15.19 0.77
CA ALA A 101 8.66 -15.63 -0.57
C ALA A 101 9.31 -14.52 -1.39
N TRP A 102 8.98 -13.25 -1.09
CA TRP A 102 9.52 -12.12 -1.84
C TRP A 102 11.04 -11.94 -1.64
N ALA A 103 11.79 -12.14 -2.72
CA ALA A 103 13.26 -12.02 -2.71
C ALA A 103 13.76 -10.57 -2.54
N GLY A 104 12.88 -9.55 -2.66
CA GLY A 104 13.22 -8.13 -2.49
C GLY A 104 13.32 -7.68 -1.03
N LEU A 105 13.02 -8.54 -0.06
CA LEU A 105 13.15 -8.19 1.35
C LEU A 105 14.61 -7.93 1.73
N ARG A 106 14.83 -6.80 2.40
CA ARG A 106 16.16 -6.36 2.84
C ARG A 106 16.33 -6.62 4.34
N ALA A 107 17.24 -7.53 4.69
CA ALA A 107 17.51 -7.88 6.09
C ALA A 107 17.80 -6.61 6.93
N GLY A 108 17.13 -6.51 8.08
CA GLY A 108 17.28 -5.36 8.99
C GLY A 108 16.62 -4.05 8.54
N GLN A 109 15.90 -4.05 7.42
CA GLN A 109 15.13 -2.88 6.97
C GLN A 109 13.64 -3.17 7.01
N ASN A 110 12.86 -2.20 7.47
CA ASN A 110 11.41 -2.30 7.45
C ASN A 110 10.90 -2.18 6.01
N PRO A 111 10.10 -3.15 5.50
CA PRO A 111 9.60 -3.12 4.12
C PRO A 111 8.72 -1.90 3.80
N ASN A 112 8.10 -1.28 4.79
CA ASN A 112 7.35 -0.03 4.59
C ASN A 112 8.20 1.09 3.96
N TRP A 113 9.51 1.09 4.18
CA TRP A 113 10.39 2.14 3.66
C TRP A 113 10.63 2.07 2.15
N TYR A 114 10.36 0.92 1.51
CA TYR A 114 10.68 0.71 0.10
C TYR A 114 9.56 0.04 -0.70
N THR A 115 8.33 0.01 -0.15
CA THR A 115 7.14 -0.50 -0.84
C THR A 115 6.00 0.51 -0.84
N ILE A 116 5.06 0.33 -1.75
CA ILE A 116 3.75 1.00 -1.78
C ILE A 116 2.70 -0.02 -1.35
N SER A 117 1.86 0.31 -0.36
CA SER A 117 0.77 -0.55 0.10
C SER A 117 -0.56 -0.13 -0.54
N VAL A 118 -1.29 -1.07 -1.12
CA VAL A 118 -2.63 -0.87 -1.69
C VAL A 118 -3.59 -1.87 -1.07
N GLU A 119 -4.57 -1.38 -0.34
CA GLU A 119 -5.62 -2.18 0.28
C GLU A 119 -6.83 -2.28 -0.63
N HIS A 120 -7.39 -3.48 -0.76
CA HIS A 120 -8.63 -3.73 -1.49
C HIS A 120 -9.74 -4.05 -0.48
N ALA A 121 -10.81 -3.24 -0.50
CA ALA A 121 -11.95 -3.46 0.39
C ALA A 121 -12.71 -4.73 0.00
N GLY A 122 -13.01 -5.57 0.98
CA GLY A 122 -13.63 -6.87 0.82
C GLY A 122 -12.99 -7.92 1.70
N PHE A 123 -13.39 -9.17 1.50
CA PHE A 123 -12.84 -10.33 2.20
C PHE A 123 -12.03 -11.19 1.22
N PHE A 124 -11.15 -12.02 1.73
CA PHE A 124 -10.28 -12.88 0.88
C PHE A 124 -11.05 -13.89 0.03
N THR A 125 -12.33 -14.14 0.35
CA THR A 125 -13.24 -15.00 -0.43
C THR A 125 -13.98 -14.25 -1.52
N ASP A 126 -13.92 -12.92 -1.53
CA ASP A 126 -14.66 -12.10 -2.48
C ASP A 126 -13.91 -12.05 -3.82
N ALA A 127 -14.64 -12.12 -4.93
CA ALA A 127 -14.07 -11.82 -6.22
C ALA A 127 -13.87 -10.30 -6.37
N TRP A 128 -12.78 -9.91 -7.01
CA TRP A 128 -12.60 -8.52 -7.41
C TRP A 128 -13.62 -8.13 -8.46
N THR A 129 -14.14 -6.92 -8.34
CA THR A 129 -15.05 -6.37 -9.34
C THR A 129 -14.28 -5.79 -10.51
N GLU A 130 -14.91 -5.69 -11.69
CA GLU A 130 -14.33 -5.03 -12.86
C GLU A 130 -13.94 -3.57 -12.55
N ALA A 131 -14.74 -2.87 -11.74
CA ALA A 131 -14.46 -1.49 -11.33
C ALA A 131 -13.19 -1.40 -10.46
N MET A 132 -13.00 -2.35 -9.55
CA MET A 132 -11.79 -2.46 -8.72
C MET A 132 -10.56 -2.75 -9.57
N ASP A 133 -10.65 -3.69 -10.51
CA ASP A 133 -9.56 -4.03 -11.44
C ASP A 133 -9.17 -2.85 -12.33
N ALA A 134 -10.15 -2.14 -12.89
CA ALA A 134 -9.90 -0.97 -13.73
C ALA A 134 -9.18 0.15 -12.94
N THR A 135 -9.63 0.40 -11.71
CA THR A 135 -9.00 1.40 -10.83
C THR A 135 -7.60 0.98 -10.42
N ASN A 136 -7.41 -0.30 -10.06
CA ASN A 136 -6.10 -0.83 -9.71
C ASN A 136 -5.12 -0.71 -10.88
N THR A 137 -5.54 -1.08 -12.09
CA THR A 137 -4.73 -0.94 -13.30
C THR A 137 -4.31 0.51 -13.55
N ARG A 138 -5.26 1.45 -13.44
CA ARG A 138 -4.98 2.89 -13.59
C ARG A 138 -4.00 3.39 -12.54
N LEU A 139 -4.15 2.96 -11.29
CA LEU A 139 -3.24 3.30 -10.21
C LEU A 139 -1.82 2.77 -10.47
N LEU A 140 -1.69 1.52 -10.90
CA LEU A 140 -0.40 0.92 -11.21
C LEU A 140 0.31 1.66 -12.36
N ILE A 141 -0.40 2.06 -13.41
CA ILE A 141 0.16 2.88 -14.50
C ILE A 141 0.71 4.20 -13.93
N TRP A 142 -0.07 4.91 -13.14
CA TRP A 142 0.37 6.17 -12.53
C TRP A 142 1.57 5.96 -11.60
N LEU A 143 1.60 4.90 -10.78
CA LEU A 143 2.75 4.59 -9.93
C LEU A 143 4.03 4.30 -10.73
N ALA A 144 3.91 3.62 -11.88
CA ALA A 144 5.05 3.38 -12.77
C ALA A 144 5.59 4.66 -13.42
N GLU A 145 4.73 5.66 -13.66
CA GLU A 145 5.13 6.99 -14.12
C GLU A 145 5.86 7.78 -13.02
N GLN A 146 5.49 7.57 -11.75
CA GLN A 146 6.18 8.19 -10.61
C GLN A 146 7.52 7.51 -10.28
N PHE A 147 7.58 6.17 -10.43
CA PHE A 147 8.72 5.35 -10.01
C PHE A 147 9.06 4.32 -11.07
N ALA A 148 10.06 4.62 -11.90
CA ALA A 148 10.52 3.71 -12.97
C ALA A 148 10.97 2.33 -12.45
N THR A 149 11.33 2.22 -11.18
CA THR A 149 11.73 0.96 -10.52
C THR A 149 10.58 -0.04 -10.41
N LEU A 150 9.33 0.42 -10.47
CA LEU A 150 8.15 -0.43 -10.41
C LEU A 150 7.81 -1.09 -11.76
N ALA A 151 8.28 -0.52 -12.88
CA ALA A 151 7.97 -1.02 -14.21
C ALA A 151 9.14 -1.84 -14.82
N PRO A 152 8.83 -2.91 -15.57
CA PRO A 152 7.50 -3.51 -15.76
C PRO A 152 7.05 -4.25 -14.49
N TYR A 153 5.74 -4.22 -14.22
CA TYR A 153 5.20 -5.02 -13.14
C TYR A 153 5.38 -6.50 -13.39
N ALA A 154 5.89 -7.21 -12.38
CA ALA A 154 6.12 -8.64 -12.42
C ALA A 154 5.63 -9.27 -11.10
N PRO A 155 4.65 -10.22 -11.17
CA PRO A 155 4.18 -10.94 -9.98
C PRO A 155 5.34 -11.59 -9.21
N GLY A 156 5.32 -11.47 -7.88
CA GLY A 156 6.39 -11.97 -7.00
C GLY A 156 7.68 -11.15 -7.03
N LYS A 157 7.74 -10.02 -7.77
CA LYS A 157 8.91 -9.13 -7.83
C LYS A 157 8.53 -7.69 -7.51
N THR A 158 7.92 -6.98 -8.45
CA THR A 158 7.49 -5.57 -8.29
C THR A 158 6.00 -5.44 -8.00
N LEU A 159 5.24 -6.52 -8.10
CA LEU A 159 3.85 -6.66 -7.68
C LEU A 159 3.72 -7.92 -6.82
N ILE A 160 3.45 -7.75 -5.54
CA ILE A 160 3.44 -8.84 -4.55
C ILE A 160 2.16 -8.82 -3.73
N GLY A 161 1.75 -9.99 -3.24
CA GLY A 161 0.68 -10.12 -2.25
C GLY A 161 1.22 -9.95 -0.83
N HIS A 162 0.35 -9.61 0.11
CA HIS A 162 0.74 -9.50 1.53
C HIS A 162 1.32 -10.81 2.10
N CYS A 163 0.93 -11.95 1.54
CA CYS A 163 1.40 -13.28 1.97
C CYS A 163 2.75 -13.71 1.33
N ASP A 164 3.30 -12.93 0.41
CA ASP A 164 4.59 -13.18 -0.25
C ASP A 164 5.75 -12.66 0.61
#